data_9379cc3db31221ee6b162e4365ffb97e
#
_entry.id   9379cc3db31221ee6b162e4365ffb97e
#
_cell.length_a   1.000
_cell.length_b   1.000
_cell.length_c   1.000
_cell.angle_alpha   90.00
_cell.angle_beta   90.00
_cell.angle_gamma   90.00
#
_symmetry.space_group_name_H-M   'P 1'
#
loop_
_entity.id
_entity.type
_entity.pdbx_description
1 polymer ?
#
loop_
_entity_poly.entity_id
_entity_poly.type
_entity_poly.pdbx_seq_one_letter_code
_entity_poly.pdbx_strand_id
1 'polypeptide(L)'
;MKKLFSLLLTAAMVCSLAVTAGAADVVPISASANGTAAPVAAPAPDLTGSTVILHTNDVHGAIAGYAKVAALKQYYQDCGAYVLLLDAGDYIQGDPTVSASQGATAIELMNLAGYDAAALGNHEFDYGYDNLVKLSKAAKFPILSANTLYNGKTAFGDNKIFTAPDGTRIGVFGLETPETATKAHPGKIKGVTFPAGQEMFKIAQNQVNALKSQGCGRIVCLGHLGIDSESAGNRSID
;
A
#
# COMPACT_ATOMS: atom_id res chain seq x y z
N MET A 1 7.69 34.33 9.32
CA MET A 1 6.92 34.11 8.09
C MET A 1 7.83 33.38 7.10
N LYS A 2 7.82 32.02 7.09
CA LYS A 2 8.56 31.25 6.09
C LYS A 2 7.51 30.58 5.19
N LYS A 3 7.44 31.05 3.94
CA LYS A 3 6.57 30.47 2.92
C LYS A 3 7.14 29.12 2.51
N LEU A 4 6.44 28.03 2.83
CA LEU A 4 6.68 26.73 2.24
C LEU A 4 6.07 26.77 0.84
N PHE A 5 6.90 26.61 -0.19
CA PHE A 5 6.44 26.37 -1.56
C PHE A 5 6.00 24.90 -1.65
N SER A 6 4.69 24.71 -1.72
CA SER A 6 4.13 23.42 -2.15
C SER A 6 4.32 23.31 -3.66
N LEU A 7 5.21 22.45 -4.10
CA LEU A 7 5.35 22.08 -5.51
C LEU A 7 4.41 20.92 -5.76
N LEU A 8 3.27 21.18 -6.40
CA LEU A 8 2.41 20.14 -6.95
C LEU A 8 3.20 19.41 -8.05
N LEU A 9 3.66 18.20 -7.77
CA LEU A 9 4.20 17.31 -8.78
C LEU A 9 3.16 16.20 -9.00
N THR A 10 2.35 16.37 -10.04
CA THR A 10 1.46 15.33 -10.57
C THR A 10 2.27 14.10 -10.96
N ALA A 11 1.85 12.92 -10.48
CA ALA A 11 2.44 11.62 -10.75
C ALA A 11 3.86 11.40 -10.18
N ALA A 12 4.03 11.54 -8.88
CA ALA A 12 5.20 11.01 -8.19
C ALA A 12 4.78 9.78 -7.39
N MET A 13 5.18 8.59 -7.88
CA MET A 13 5.19 7.38 -7.08
C MET A 13 6.11 7.63 -5.88
N VAL A 14 5.53 7.99 -4.73
CA VAL A 14 6.30 8.21 -3.50
C VAL A 14 6.60 6.84 -2.90
N CYS A 15 7.85 6.40 -3.05
CA CYS A 15 8.36 5.23 -2.35
C CYS A 15 9.01 5.74 -1.06
N SER A 16 8.36 5.57 0.09
CA SER A 16 8.95 5.88 1.38
C SER A 16 9.56 4.63 2.01
N LEU A 17 10.78 4.76 2.52
CA LEU A 17 11.53 3.70 3.18
C LEU A 17 11.33 3.81 4.68
N ALA A 18 10.72 2.81 5.31
CA ALA A 18 10.76 2.65 6.74
C ALA A 18 11.75 1.54 7.11
N VAL A 19 12.92 1.91 7.62
CA VAL A 19 13.90 0.97 8.18
C VAL A 19 13.76 1.00 9.70
N THR A 20 13.34 -0.11 10.29
CA THR A 20 13.33 -0.29 11.73
C THR A 20 14.30 -1.39 12.13
N ALA A 21 15.57 -1.02 12.29
CA ALA A 21 16.55 -1.78 13.04
C ALA A 21 17.54 -0.79 13.62
N GLY A 22 18.20 -1.14 14.73
CA GLY A 22 19.12 -0.24 15.46
C GLY A 22 20.08 0.52 14.54
N ALA A 23 20.41 1.74 14.98
CA ALA A 23 21.09 2.78 14.23
C ALA A 23 22.14 2.27 13.23
N ALA A 24 21.77 2.27 11.96
CA ALA A 24 22.70 2.26 10.85
C ALA A 24 22.42 3.51 10.02
N ASP A 25 23.45 4.25 9.66
CA ASP A 25 23.35 5.50 8.93
C ASP A 25 22.63 5.30 7.60
N VAL A 26 21.53 6.03 7.41
CA VAL A 26 20.79 6.06 6.15
C VAL A 26 21.58 6.89 5.15
N VAL A 27 22.12 6.27 4.12
CA VAL A 27 22.73 6.98 3.00
C VAL A 27 21.64 7.32 1.99
N PRO A 28 21.29 8.60 1.78
CA PRO A 28 20.29 8.98 0.78
C PRO A 28 20.85 8.76 -0.63
N ILE A 29 20.12 8.02 -1.46
CA ILE A 29 20.41 7.94 -2.90
C ILE A 29 19.81 9.18 -3.55
N SER A 30 20.64 10.19 -3.82
CA SER A 30 20.25 11.34 -4.64
C SER A 30 20.53 11.03 -6.11
N ALA A 31 19.47 10.96 -6.93
CA ALA A 31 19.62 10.94 -8.37
C ALA A 31 19.93 12.37 -8.86
N SER A 32 21.17 12.67 -9.21
CA SER A 32 21.55 13.88 -9.92
C SER A 32 21.47 13.63 -11.43
N ALA A 33 20.60 14.37 -12.11
CA ALA A 33 20.52 14.41 -13.55
C ALA A 33 21.47 15.50 -14.06
N ASN A 34 22.78 15.21 -14.21
CA ASN A 34 23.65 15.89 -15.17
C ASN A 34 24.95 15.07 -15.28
N GLY A 35 25.25 14.66 -16.53
CA GLY A 35 26.35 13.78 -16.81
C GLY A 35 27.72 14.40 -16.59
N THR A 36 28.58 13.59 -15.97
CA THR A 36 29.98 13.31 -16.33
C THR A 36 30.57 12.45 -15.21
N ALA A 37 31.18 11.33 -15.58
CA ALA A 37 31.73 10.26 -14.76
C ALA A 37 30.66 9.39 -14.09
N ALA A 38 30.61 8.10 -14.46
CA ALA A 38 29.83 7.13 -13.72
C ALA A 38 30.28 7.16 -12.26
N PRO A 39 29.38 7.40 -11.28
CA PRO A 39 29.77 7.31 -9.89
C PRO A 39 30.27 5.89 -9.65
N VAL A 40 31.43 5.77 -9.03
CA VAL A 40 31.87 4.49 -8.46
C VAL A 40 30.74 4.08 -7.49
N ALA A 41 29.98 3.05 -7.87
CA ALA A 41 28.88 2.60 -7.04
C ALA A 41 29.46 2.26 -5.66
N ALA A 42 28.94 2.90 -4.61
CA ALA A 42 29.25 2.49 -3.25
C ALA A 42 28.90 0.99 -3.13
N PRO A 43 29.68 0.21 -2.38
CA PRO A 43 29.36 -1.20 -2.17
C PRO A 43 27.93 -1.32 -1.63
N ALA A 44 27.17 -2.28 -2.17
CA ALA A 44 25.79 -2.53 -1.71
C ALA A 44 25.81 -2.78 -0.20
N PRO A 45 24.89 -2.21 0.57
CA PRO A 45 24.85 -2.41 2.03
C PRO A 45 24.54 -3.88 2.33
N ASP A 46 25.17 -4.43 3.36
CA ASP A 46 24.75 -5.72 3.94
C ASP A 46 23.53 -5.48 4.84
N LEU A 47 22.37 -6.00 4.41
CA LEU A 47 21.11 -5.91 5.13
C LEU A 47 20.65 -7.27 5.68
N THR A 48 21.59 -8.22 5.83
CA THR A 48 21.31 -9.54 6.41
C THR A 48 20.64 -9.38 7.79
N GLY A 49 19.52 -10.06 7.99
CA GLY A 49 18.71 -9.97 9.23
C GLY A 49 17.81 -8.74 9.32
N SER A 50 17.83 -7.85 8.33
CA SER A 50 16.93 -6.69 8.27
C SER A 50 15.63 -7.03 7.57
N THR A 51 14.55 -6.36 8.00
CA THR A 51 13.27 -6.33 7.27
C THR A 51 13.11 -4.97 6.62
N VAL A 52 12.90 -4.96 5.30
CA VAL A 52 12.60 -3.76 4.52
C VAL A 52 11.14 -3.79 4.10
N ILE A 53 10.41 -2.72 4.38
CA ILE A 53 9.04 -2.52 3.90
C ILE A 53 9.07 -1.46 2.82
N LEU A 54 8.75 -1.86 1.59
CA LEU A 54 8.51 -0.97 0.47
C LEU A 54 7.00 -0.79 0.33
N HIS A 55 6.56 0.42 0.09
CA HIS A 55 5.14 0.64 -0.16
C HIS A 55 4.89 1.60 -1.31
N THR A 56 3.73 1.46 -1.91
CA THR A 56 3.15 2.35 -2.91
C THR A 56 1.73 2.72 -2.49
N ASN A 57 1.24 3.83 -3.00
CA ASN A 57 -0.14 4.29 -2.88
C ASN A 57 -0.45 5.21 -4.05
N ASP A 58 -1.72 5.35 -4.41
CA ASP A 58 -2.16 6.26 -5.47
C ASP A 58 -1.35 6.09 -6.78
N VAL A 59 -1.07 4.84 -7.13
CA VAL A 59 -0.30 4.51 -8.35
C VAL A 59 -1.07 4.91 -9.61
N HIS A 60 -2.41 4.87 -9.55
CA HIS A 60 -3.30 5.26 -10.64
C HIS A 60 -2.87 4.71 -12.01
N GLY A 61 -2.46 3.44 -12.02
CA GLY A 61 -2.05 2.75 -13.23
C GLY A 61 -0.74 3.25 -13.85
N ALA A 62 0.13 3.92 -13.09
CA ALA A 62 1.45 4.37 -13.57
C ALA A 62 2.36 3.17 -13.91
N ILE A 63 2.12 2.54 -15.08
CA ILE A 63 2.69 1.26 -15.53
C ILE A 63 4.21 1.20 -15.37
N ALA A 64 4.91 2.30 -15.72
CA ALA A 64 6.38 2.36 -15.62
C ALA A 64 6.89 2.26 -14.16
N GLY A 65 6.04 2.52 -13.18
CA GLY A 65 6.35 2.41 -11.76
C GLY A 65 6.59 0.96 -11.33
N TYR A 66 5.80 0.01 -11.80
CA TYR A 66 5.86 -1.38 -11.36
C TYR A 66 7.22 -2.04 -11.59
N ALA A 67 7.84 -1.81 -12.75
CA ALA A 67 9.18 -2.32 -13.04
C ALA A 67 10.24 -1.73 -12.10
N LYS A 68 10.12 -0.44 -11.75
CA LYS A 68 11.06 0.22 -10.82
C LYS A 68 10.94 -0.34 -9.41
N VAL A 69 9.71 -0.55 -8.95
CA VAL A 69 9.46 -1.11 -7.61
C VAL A 69 9.92 -2.56 -7.54
N ALA A 70 9.67 -3.36 -8.58
CA ALA A 70 10.19 -4.72 -8.69
C ALA A 70 11.73 -4.76 -8.61
N ALA A 71 12.40 -3.89 -9.37
CA ALA A 71 13.86 -3.77 -9.33
C ALA A 71 14.37 -3.35 -7.94
N LEU A 72 13.66 -2.43 -7.27
CA LEU A 72 14.02 -2.00 -5.92
C LEU A 72 13.83 -3.13 -4.90
N LYS A 73 12.75 -3.91 -5.00
CA LYS A 73 12.53 -5.09 -4.16
C LYS A 73 13.68 -6.08 -4.34
N GLN A 74 14.03 -6.39 -5.59
CA GLN A 74 15.13 -7.30 -5.90
C GLN A 74 16.46 -6.79 -5.33
N TYR A 75 16.76 -5.49 -5.50
CA TYR A 75 17.98 -4.88 -4.98
C TYR A 75 18.13 -5.10 -3.46
N TYR A 76 17.08 -4.86 -2.68
CA TYR A 76 17.13 -5.06 -1.24
C TYR A 76 17.21 -6.54 -0.84
N GLN A 77 16.58 -7.42 -1.63
CA GLN A 77 16.73 -8.86 -1.45
C GLN A 77 18.16 -9.31 -1.72
N ASP A 78 18.80 -8.80 -2.76
CA ASP A 78 20.21 -9.08 -3.10
C ASP A 78 21.17 -8.53 -2.01
N CYS A 79 20.76 -7.48 -1.31
CA CYS A 79 21.47 -6.98 -0.11
C CYS A 79 21.26 -7.85 1.14
N GLY A 80 20.48 -8.93 1.07
CA GLY A 80 20.23 -9.86 2.17
C GLY A 80 19.00 -9.54 3.02
N ALA A 81 18.22 -8.51 2.70
CA ALA A 81 17.01 -8.15 3.46
C ALA A 81 15.84 -9.09 3.19
N TYR A 82 15.01 -9.30 4.21
CA TYR A 82 13.64 -9.74 4.03
C TYR A 82 12.78 -8.56 3.59
N VAL A 83 12.18 -8.63 2.39
CA VAL A 83 11.48 -7.49 1.79
C VAL A 83 9.99 -7.77 1.66
N LEU A 84 9.16 -6.87 2.19
CA LEU A 84 7.72 -6.82 1.93
C LEU A 84 7.42 -5.63 1.01
N LEU A 85 6.72 -5.87 -0.08
CA LEU A 85 6.22 -4.85 -1.01
C LEU A 85 4.70 -4.77 -0.86
N LEU A 86 4.21 -3.63 -0.39
CA LEU A 86 2.84 -3.40 0.01
C LEU A 86 2.22 -2.24 -0.79
N ASP A 87 0.90 -2.22 -0.95
CA ASP A 87 0.19 -1.10 -1.58
C ASP A 87 -0.96 -0.61 -0.69
N ALA A 88 -1.15 0.70 -0.61
CA ALA A 88 -2.16 1.33 0.25
C ALA A 88 -3.39 1.83 -0.53
N GLY A 89 -3.63 1.33 -1.74
CA GLY A 89 -4.84 1.58 -2.52
C GLY A 89 -4.69 2.54 -3.69
N ASP A 90 -5.73 2.61 -4.51
CA ASP A 90 -5.83 3.40 -5.74
C ASP A 90 -4.87 2.97 -6.85
N TYR A 91 -4.88 1.68 -7.19
CA TYR A 91 -4.01 1.10 -8.23
C TYR A 91 -4.75 0.68 -9.51
N ILE A 92 -6.10 0.50 -9.52
CA ILE A 92 -6.81 -0.07 -10.69
C ILE A 92 -7.37 0.95 -11.69
N GLN A 93 -7.20 2.23 -11.44
CA GLN A 93 -7.76 3.32 -12.24
C GLN A 93 -6.64 4.32 -12.63
N GLY A 94 -6.80 5.09 -13.69
CA GLY A 94 -5.91 6.19 -14.11
C GLY A 94 -5.39 6.01 -15.53
N ASP A 95 -4.28 5.32 -15.76
CA ASP A 95 -3.74 5.10 -17.10
C ASP A 95 -4.77 4.44 -18.03
N PRO A 96 -4.88 4.88 -19.30
CA PRO A 96 -5.86 4.33 -20.25
C PRO A 96 -5.80 2.81 -20.39
N THR A 97 -4.61 2.20 -20.33
CA THR A 97 -4.44 0.74 -20.45
C THR A 97 -5.04 0.01 -19.27
N VAL A 98 -4.83 0.56 -18.06
CA VAL A 98 -5.39 0.01 -16.83
C VAL A 98 -6.91 0.23 -16.78
N SER A 99 -7.37 1.43 -17.15
CA SER A 99 -8.80 1.77 -17.16
C SER A 99 -9.57 0.94 -18.19
N ALA A 100 -9.02 0.72 -19.39
CA ALA A 100 -9.65 -0.09 -20.44
C ALA A 100 -9.82 -1.56 -20.02
N SER A 101 -8.90 -2.08 -19.20
CA SER A 101 -8.96 -3.44 -18.64
C SER A 101 -9.75 -3.52 -17.34
N GLN A 102 -10.35 -2.40 -16.88
CA GLN A 102 -11.03 -2.28 -15.59
C GLN A 102 -10.16 -2.77 -14.41
N GLY A 103 -8.86 -2.44 -14.47
CA GLY A 103 -7.88 -2.77 -13.43
C GLY A 103 -7.17 -4.11 -13.60
N ALA A 104 -7.57 -4.97 -14.55
CA ALA A 104 -6.93 -6.29 -14.71
C ALA A 104 -5.43 -6.18 -15.03
N THR A 105 -5.03 -5.23 -15.88
CA THR A 105 -3.62 -4.98 -16.20
C THR A 105 -2.82 -4.55 -14.96
N ALA A 106 -3.39 -3.72 -14.07
CA ALA A 106 -2.72 -3.33 -12.83
C ALA A 106 -2.45 -4.56 -11.95
N ILE A 107 -3.45 -5.41 -11.74
CA ILE A 107 -3.29 -6.66 -10.95
C ILE A 107 -2.23 -7.57 -11.56
N GLU A 108 -2.19 -7.71 -12.90
CA GLU A 108 -1.17 -8.51 -13.57
C GLU A 108 0.24 -7.94 -13.34
N LEU A 109 0.41 -6.63 -13.46
CA LEU A 109 1.68 -5.96 -13.22
C LEU A 109 2.12 -6.03 -11.75
N MET A 110 1.18 -5.88 -10.81
CA MET A 110 1.44 -6.08 -9.39
C MET A 110 1.86 -7.52 -9.06
N ASN A 111 1.21 -8.51 -9.70
CA ASN A 111 1.63 -9.91 -9.59
C ASN A 111 3.05 -10.15 -10.10
N LEU A 112 3.43 -9.52 -11.21
CA LEU A 112 4.78 -9.61 -11.80
C LEU A 112 5.81 -8.87 -10.95
N ALA A 113 5.45 -7.72 -10.39
CA ALA A 113 6.31 -6.95 -9.48
C ALA A 113 6.50 -7.62 -8.11
N GLY A 114 5.68 -8.63 -7.80
CA GLY A 114 5.79 -9.40 -6.58
C GLY A 114 5.28 -8.66 -5.35
N TYR A 115 4.13 -7.99 -5.46
CA TYR A 115 3.46 -7.42 -4.28
C TYR A 115 3.07 -8.53 -3.30
N ASP A 116 3.20 -8.23 -2.01
CA ASP A 116 2.95 -9.19 -0.92
C ASP A 116 1.56 -8.97 -0.29
N ALA A 117 1.04 -7.73 -0.30
CA ALA A 117 -0.34 -7.39 0.05
C ALA A 117 -0.72 -6.02 -0.53
N ALA A 118 -2.01 -5.78 -0.68
CA ALA A 118 -2.55 -4.46 -1.01
C ALA A 118 -3.79 -4.15 -0.15
N ALA A 119 -3.99 -2.87 0.17
CA ALA A 119 -5.27 -2.38 0.69
C ALA A 119 -6.17 -1.91 -0.46
N LEU A 120 -7.36 -1.44 -0.11
CA LEU A 120 -8.27 -0.78 -1.03
C LEU A 120 -8.16 0.73 -0.86
N GLY A 121 -8.37 1.47 -1.94
CA GLY A 121 -8.70 2.87 -1.97
C GLY A 121 -10.05 3.10 -2.63
N ASN A 122 -10.49 4.36 -2.74
CA ASN A 122 -11.82 4.67 -3.28
C ASN A 122 -11.95 4.31 -4.76
N HIS A 123 -10.88 4.38 -5.54
CA HIS A 123 -10.90 4.05 -6.96
C HIS A 123 -10.96 2.55 -7.26
N GLU A 124 -10.73 1.67 -6.29
CA GLU A 124 -10.96 0.24 -6.45
C GLU A 124 -12.45 -0.08 -6.72
N PHE A 125 -13.35 0.84 -6.39
CA PHE A 125 -14.79 0.68 -6.63
C PHE A 125 -15.29 1.30 -7.95
N ASP A 126 -14.45 1.96 -8.75
CA ASP A 126 -14.84 2.64 -9.98
C ASP A 126 -15.48 1.70 -11.02
N TYR A 127 -15.04 0.45 -11.06
CA TYR A 127 -15.61 -0.57 -11.97
C TYR A 127 -16.62 -1.49 -11.27
N GLY A 128 -16.96 -1.21 -10.01
CA GLY A 128 -17.97 -1.89 -9.21
C GLY A 128 -17.43 -3.06 -8.39
N TYR A 129 -18.20 -3.37 -7.34
CA TYR A 129 -17.86 -4.42 -6.38
C TYR A 129 -17.62 -5.80 -7.02
N ASP A 130 -18.47 -6.21 -7.99
CA ASP A 130 -18.32 -7.50 -8.65
C ASP A 130 -17.02 -7.59 -9.45
N ASN A 131 -16.59 -6.49 -10.07
CA ASN A 131 -15.31 -6.43 -10.77
C ASN A 131 -14.16 -6.53 -9.76
N LEU A 132 -14.23 -5.78 -8.65
CA LEU A 132 -13.21 -5.84 -7.60
C LEU A 132 -13.07 -7.25 -7.02
N VAL A 133 -14.17 -7.98 -6.81
CA VAL A 133 -14.13 -9.40 -6.41
C VAL A 133 -13.44 -10.29 -7.44
N LYS A 134 -13.61 -10.02 -8.74
CA LYS A 134 -12.86 -10.76 -9.80
C LYS A 134 -11.36 -10.45 -9.73
N LEU A 135 -11.01 -9.18 -9.58
CA LEU A 135 -9.63 -8.74 -9.47
C LEU A 135 -8.94 -9.33 -8.23
N SER A 136 -9.63 -9.38 -7.09
CA SER A 136 -9.09 -9.98 -5.87
C SER A 136 -8.78 -11.47 -6.00
N LYS A 137 -9.53 -12.18 -6.84
CA LYS A 137 -9.26 -13.60 -7.15
C LYS A 137 -8.11 -13.79 -8.15
N ALA A 138 -7.84 -12.79 -8.99
CA ALA A 138 -6.73 -12.80 -9.95
C ALA A 138 -5.41 -12.37 -9.30
N ALA A 139 -5.46 -11.63 -8.21
CA ALA A 139 -4.30 -11.22 -7.43
C ALA A 139 -3.62 -12.45 -6.79
N LYS A 140 -2.30 -12.52 -6.88
CA LYS A 140 -1.47 -13.54 -6.20
C LYS A 140 -1.08 -13.13 -4.79
N PHE A 141 -1.58 -12.00 -4.33
CA PHE A 141 -1.39 -11.42 -3.01
C PHE A 141 -2.76 -11.12 -2.38
N PRO A 142 -2.88 -11.09 -1.06
CA PRO A 142 -4.14 -10.75 -0.41
C PRO A 142 -4.47 -9.27 -0.61
N ILE A 143 -5.73 -8.99 -0.93
CA ILE A 143 -6.32 -7.66 -0.83
C ILE A 143 -6.97 -7.56 0.55
N LEU A 144 -6.57 -6.55 1.32
CA LEU A 144 -6.92 -6.38 2.72
C LEU A 144 -7.82 -5.16 2.94
N SER A 145 -8.94 -5.33 3.61
CA SER A 145 -9.76 -4.23 4.11
C SER A 145 -10.66 -4.71 5.26
N ALA A 146 -10.31 -4.31 6.46
CA ALA A 146 -11.05 -4.71 7.67
C ALA A 146 -12.38 -3.96 7.84
N ASN A 147 -12.56 -2.82 7.17
CA ASN A 147 -13.74 -1.97 7.27
C ASN A 147 -14.57 -1.89 5.98
N THR A 148 -14.34 -2.75 4.99
CA THR A 148 -15.23 -2.89 3.83
C THR A 148 -16.18 -4.04 4.07
N LEU A 149 -17.49 -3.74 4.21
CA LEU A 149 -18.52 -4.74 4.46
C LEU A 149 -19.43 -4.89 3.24
N TYR A 150 -19.72 -6.13 2.87
CA TYR A 150 -20.73 -6.45 1.89
C TYR A 150 -21.89 -7.19 2.56
N ASN A 151 -23.09 -6.61 2.52
CA ASN A 151 -24.27 -7.11 3.25
C ASN A 151 -23.97 -7.40 4.74
N GLY A 152 -23.22 -6.49 5.38
CA GLY A 152 -22.86 -6.55 6.80
C GLY A 152 -21.78 -7.54 7.19
N LYS A 153 -21.08 -8.16 6.23
CA LYS A 153 -19.94 -9.07 6.48
C LYS A 153 -18.69 -8.52 5.82
N THR A 154 -17.52 -8.75 6.40
CA THR A 154 -16.23 -8.38 5.77
C THR A 154 -16.16 -8.96 4.36
N ALA A 155 -15.80 -8.09 3.42
CA ALA A 155 -15.84 -8.42 1.99
C ALA A 155 -14.51 -8.97 1.46
N PHE A 156 -13.40 -8.60 2.13
CA PHE A 156 -12.03 -8.96 1.77
C PHE A 156 -11.28 -9.49 3.00
N GLY A 157 -9.99 -9.82 2.85
CA GLY A 157 -9.16 -10.22 3.98
C GLY A 157 -9.02 -9.10 5.01
N ASP A 158 -9.19 -9.41 6.29
CA ASP A 158 -9.02 -8.40 7.36
C ASP A 158 -7.54 -8.07 7.55
N ASN A 159 -6.70 -9.11 7.60
CA ASN A 159 -5.26 -9.02 7.82
C ASN A 159 -4.48 -10.19 7.23
N LYS A 160 -3.15 -10.05 7.22
CA LYS A 160 -2.20 -11.10 6.85
C LYS A 160 -0.99 -11.05 7.77
N ILE A 161 -0.48 -12.21 8.15
CA ILE A 161 0.78 -12.32 8.91
C ILE A 161 1.87 -12.83 7.98
N PHE A 162 2.99 -12.13 7.97
CA PHE A 162 4.24 -12.53 7.33
C PHE A 162 5.24 -12.92 8.40
N THR A 163 6.09 -13.90 8.10
CA THR A 163 7.14 -14.32 9.03
C THR A 163 8.49 -14.16 8.34
N ALA A 164 9.33 -13.30 8.89
CA ALA A 164 10.68 -13.10 8.42
C ALA A 164 11.57 -14.32 8.75
N PRO A 165 12.73 -14.49 8.08
CA PRO A 165 13.62 -15.64 8.30
C PRO A 165 14.10 -15.81 9.74
N ASP A 166 14.21 -14.70 10.51
CA ASP A 166 14.57 -14.68 11.93
C ASP A 166 13.43 -15.09 12.88
N GLY A 167 12.25 -15.42 12.31
CA GLY A 167 11.05 -15.75 13.07
C GLY A 167 10.18 -14.54 13.46
N THR A 168 10.62 -13.31 13.17
CA THR A 168 9.82 -12.10 13.43
C THR A 168 8.49 -12.15 12.67
N ARG A 169 7.38 -12.03 13.40
CA ARG A 169 6.04 -12.00 12.82
C ARG A 169 5.60 -10.55 12.60
N ILE A 170 5.19 -10.25 11.37
CA ILE A 170 4.75 -8.93 10.91
C ILE A 170 3.28 -9.07 10.50
N GLY A 171 2.40 -8.42 11.26
CA GLY A 171 0.98 -8.36 10.92
C GLY A 171 0.69 -7.17 10.02
N VAL A 172 -0.05 -7.37 8.96
CA VAL A 172 -0.48 -6.31 8.03
C VAL A 172 -2.00 -6.35 7.95
N PHE A 173 -2.66 -5.19 8.08
CA PHE A 173 -4.10 -5.07 7.86
C PHE A 173 -4.41 -3.83 7.01
N GLY A 174 -5.56 -3.82 6.35
CA GLY A 174 -6.00 -2.72 5.49
C GLY A 174 -7.17 -1.95 6.07
N LEU A 175 -7.18 -0.63 5.82
CA LEU A 175 -8.33 0.24 6.07
C LEU A 175 -8.63 1.06 4.81
N GLU A 176 -9.89 1.00 4.42
CA GLU A 176 -10.48 1.75 3.32
C GLU A 176 -11.05 3.08 3.82
N THR A 177 -10.96 4.13 3.00
CA THR A 177 -11.57 5.41 3.35
C THR A 177 -13.10 5.34 3.36
N PRO A 178 -13.77 5.77 4.43
CA PRO A 178 -15.22 5.87 4.44
C PRO A 178 -15.79 6.86 3.40
N GLU A 179 -14.95 7.75 2.84
CA GLU A 179 -15.35 8.67 1.78
C GLU A 179 -15.79 7.97 0.50
N THR A 180 -15.37 6.73 0.29
CA THR A 180 -15.81 5.89 -0.82
C THR A 180 -17.33 5.79 -0.91
N ALA A 181 -18.04 5.86 0.23
CA ALA A 181 -19.49 5.90 0.26
C ALA A 181 -20.10 7.10 -0.53
N THR A 182 -19.34 8.19 -0.66
CA THR A 182 -19.77 9.40 -1.37
C THR A 182 -18.99 9.67 -2.66
N LYS A 183 -17.76 9.17 -2.76
CA LYS A 183 -16.91 9.34 -3.95
C LYS A 183 -17.25 8.32 -5.05
N ALA A 184 -17.55 7.07 -4.68
CA ALA A 184 -17.92 6.05 -5.64
C ALA A 184 -19.38 6.21 -6.12
N HIS A 185 -19.63 5.82 -7.38
CA HIS A 185 -21.00 5.84 -7.91
C HIS A 185 -21.89 4.85 -7.16
N PRO A 186 -23.09 5.25 -6.64
CA PRO A 186 -23.91 4.38 -5.76
C PRO A 186 -24.27 3.02 -6.38
N GLY A 187 -24.48 2.97 -7.71
CA GLY A 187 -24.77 1.72 -8.42
C GLY A 187 -23.58 0.73 -8.42
N LYS A 188 -22.38 1.19 -8.17
CA LYS A 188 -21.13 0.38 -8.15
C LYS A 188 -20.84 -0.23 -6.78
N ILE A 189 -21.39 0.37 -5.72
CA ILE A 189 -21.18 -0.04 -4.32
C ILE A 189 -22.47 -0.54 -3.65
N LYS A 190 -23.44 -1.01 -4.43
CA LYS A 190 -24.69 -1.51 -3.88
C LYS A 190 -24.43 -2.68 -2.91
N GLY A 191 -24.91 -2.53 -1.67
CA GLY A 191 -24.70 -3.50 -0.59
C GLY A 191 -23.33 -3.41 0.10
N VAL A 192 -22.45 -2.50 -0.35
CA VAL A 192 -21.18 -2.22 0.32
C VAL A 192 -21.35 -1.07 1.31
N THR A 193 -20.76 -1.20 2.47
CA THR A 193 -20.69 -0.16 3.50
C THR A 193 -19.28 -0.01 4.05
N PHE A 194 -18.96 1.20 4.47
CA PHE A 194 -17.64 1.60 4.93
C PHE A 194 -17.78 2.24 6.32
N PRO A 195 -17.66 1.45 7.42
CA PRO A 195 -17.65 1.98 8.78
C PRO A 195 -16.67 3.15 8.94
N ALA A 196 -17.14 4.21 9.62
CA ALA A 196 -16.43 5.47 9.78
C ALA A 196 -16.28 5.85 11.27
N GLY A 197 -15.43 6.83 11.56
CA GLY A 197 -15.26 7.40 12.89
C GLY A 197 -14.95 6.33 13.95
N GLN A 198 -15.63 6.39 15.09
CA GLN A 198 -15.38 5.50 16.22
C GLN A 198 -15.52 4.01 15.88
N GLU A 199 -16.39 3.66 14.93
CA GLU A 199 -16.53 2.27 14.49
C GLU A 199 -15.28 1.80 13.72
N MET A 200 -14.78 2.63 12.80
CA MET A 200 -13.53 2.34 12.08
C MET A 200 -12.35 2.22 13.06
N PHE A 201 -12.22 3.13 14.01
CA PHE A 201 -11.16 3.08 15.02
C PHE A 201 -11.23 1.82 15.88
N LYS A 202 -12.44 1.39 16.24
CA LYS A 202 -12.65 0.12 16.96
C LYS A 202 -12.25 -1.08 16.12
N ILE A 203 -12.58 -1.08 14.82
CA ILE A 203 -12.16 -2.13 13.88
C ILE A 203 -10.64 -2.18 13.81
N ALA A 204 -9.97 -1.04 13.61
CA ALA A 204 -8.51 -0.96 13.57
C ALA A 204 -7.87 -1.48 14.86
N GLN A 205 -8.39 -1.06 16.03
CA GLN A 205 -7.89 -1.53 17.33
C GLN A 205 -8.09 -3.04 17.52
N ASN A 206 -9.19 -3.59 17.02
CA ASN A 206 -9.44 -5.03 17.06
C ASN A 206 -8.43 -5.79 16.20
N GLN A 207 -8.05 -5.27 15.00
CA GLN A 207 -7.00 -5.86 14.18
C GLN A 207 -5.65 -5.85 14.90
N VAL A 208 -5.28 -4.72 15.52
CA VAL A 208 -4.05 -4.61 16.31
C VAL A 208 -4.04 -5.63 17.45
N ASN A 209 -5.14 -5.76 18.19
CA ASN A 209 -5.24 -6.70 19.31
C ASN A 209 -5.15 -8.16 18.83
N ALA A 210 -5.85 -8.49 17.74
CA ALA A 210 -5.81 -9.82 17.13
C ALA A 210 -4.41 -10.20 16.64
N LEU A 211 -3.71 -9.28 15.99
CA LEU A 211 -2.35 -9.51 15.50
C LEU A 211 -1.35 -9.62 16.66
N LYS A 212 -1.48 -8.79 17.72
CA LYS A 212 -0.67 -8.93 18.94
C LYS A 212 -0.89 -10.27 19.62
N SER A 213 -2.14 -10.72 19.75
CA SER A 213 -2.44 -12.01 20.36
C SER A 213 -1.88 -13.20 19.58
N GLN A 214 -1.66 -13.02 18.29
CA GLN A 214 -1.01 -14.01 17.41
C GLN A 214 0.52 -13.87 17.40
N GLY A 215 1.11 -13.07 18.29
CA GLY A 215 2.56 -12.93 18.45
C GLY A 215 3.22 -12.04 17.39
N CYS A 216 2.49 -11.15 16.72
CA CYS A 216 3.11 -10.17 15.83
C CYS A 216 3.87 -9.12 16.64
N GLY A 217 5.19 -9.09 16.46
CA GLY A 217 6.07 -8.09 17.07
C GLY A 217 6.05 -6.74 16.34
N ARG A 218 5.59 -6.74 15.09
CA ARG A 218 5.42 -5.54 14.25
C ARG A 218 4.04 -5.59 13.60
N ILE A 219 3.38 -4.42 13.53
CA ILE A 219 2.05 -4.30 12.92
C ILE A 219 2.06 -3.11 11.98
N VAL A 220 1.60 -3.33 10.76
CA VAL A 220 1.47 -2.32 9.69
C VAL A 220 0.01 -2.16 9.35
N CYS A 221 -0.48 -0.92 9.34
CA CYS A 221 -1.75 -0.55 8.77
C CYS A 221 -1.52 0.03 7.37
N LEU A 222 -2.15 -0.56 6.37
CA LEU A 222 -2.24 0.01 5.03
C LEU A 222 -3.53 0.83 4.99
N GLY A 223 -3.42 2.13 5.18
CA GLY A 223 -4.58 3.02 5.26
C GLY A 223 -4.65 3.95 4.07
N HIS A 224 -5.78 3.90 3.35
CA HIS A 224 -6.11 4.89 2.32
C HIS A 224 -7.08 5.90 2.92
N LEU A 225 -6.60 6.76 3.85
CA LEU A 225 -7.48 7.55 4.71
C LEU A 225 -7.32 9.07 4.54
N GLY A 226 -6.12 9.57 4.37
CA GLY A 226 -5.80 10.99 4.35
C GLY A 226 -5.35 11.52 5.72
N ILE A 227 -4.55 12.58 5.66
CA ILE A 227 -3.92 13.23 6.83
C ILE A 227 -3.94 14.78 6.73
N ASP A 228 -4.72 15.32 5.82
CA ASP A 228 -4.75 16.76 5.55
C ASP A 228 -6.01 17.44 6.11
N SER A 229 -6.06 18.75 5.99
CA SER A 229 -7.19 19.57 6.47
C SER A 229 -8.49 19.36 5.67
N GLU A 230 -8.45 18.71 4.52
CA GLU A 230 -9.63 18.38 3.71
C GLU A 230 -10.28 17.07 4.19
N SER A 231 -9.52 16.22 4.88
CA SER A 231 -10.02 15.00 5.47
C SER A 231 -10.71 15.32 6.80
N ALA A 232 -11.97 14.91 6.94
CA ALA A 232 -12.66 15.05 8.21
C ALA A 232 -12.02 14.14 9.26
N GLY A 233 -11.86 14.61 10.50
CA GLY A 233 -11.18 13.90 11.59
C GLY A 233 -11.73 12.50 11.92
N ASN A 234 -12.95 12.18 11.47
CA ASN A 234 -13.53 10.84 11.59
C ASN A 234 -13.21 9.93 10.39
N ARG A 235 -12.42 10.40 9.44
CA ARG A 235 -12.04 9.70 8.19
C ARG A 235 -10.54 9.75 7.93
N SER A 236 -9.77 10.49 8.74
CA SER A 236 -8.32 10.55 8.71
C SER A 236 -7.70 9.57 9.70
N ILE A 237 -6.38 9.44 9.64
CA ILE A 237 -5.60 8.61 10.58
C ILE A 237 -5.10 9.41 11.79
N ASP A 238 -5.38 10.71 11.84
CA ASP A 238 -5.02 11.61 12.95
C ASP A 238 -5.89 11.39 14.20
#